data_849bfe72e4c59919d50c345b9dd4298b
#
_entry.id   849bfe72e4c59919d50c345b9dd4298b
#
_cell.length_a   1.000
_cell.length_b   1.000
_cell.length_c   1.000
_cell.angle_alpha   90.00
_cell.angle_beta   90.00
_cell.angle_gamma   90.00
#
_symmetry.space_group_name_H-M   'P 1'
#
loop_
_entity.id
_entity.type
_entity.pdbx_description
1 polymer ?
#
loop_
_entity_poly.entity_id
_entity_poly.type
_entity_poly.pdbx_seq_one_letter_code
_entity_poly.pdbx_strand_id
1 'polypeptide(L)'
;MCKEEDITHGQRFLLGLMDKRELAQFCRDHDFSLVFLFNVGIGKNLPPAETIYKLRHVIHPNSWFYKEGESVALSEYSQDTGDTWKYMESKGYRKLLSIVENKGDRNFAREHGFDYTSLWLILTGKRKPSYLKICSYKDHITPSDWFFKE
;
A
#
# COMPACT_ATOMS: atom_id res chain seq x y z
N MET A 1 -5.61 -13.70 14.87
CA MET A 1 -4.24 -13.30 15.23
C MET A 1 -3.30 -13.59 14.11
N CYS A 2 -2.51 -12.59 13.76
CA CYS A 2 -1.46 -12.76 12.75
C CYS A 2 -0.36 -13.65 13.30
N LYS A 3 0.03 -14.68 12.56
CA LYS A 3 1.21 -15.48 12.94
C LYS A 3 2.44 -14.61 12.81
N GLU A 4 3.42 -14.78 13.68
CA GLU A 4 4.64 -13.98 13.68
C GLU A 4 5.35 -13.98 12.33
N GLU A 5 5.32 -15.10 11.63
CA GLU A 5 5.92 -15.27 10.30
C GLU A 5 5.19 -14.50 9.19
N ASP A 6 3.95 -14.03 9.44
CA ASP A 6 3.15 -13.29 8.47
C ASP A 6 3.15 -11.77 8.73
N ILE A 7 3.97 -11.31 9.67
CA ILE A 7 4.04 -9.89 10.02
C ILE A 7 4.84 -9.13 8.97
N THR A 8 4.26 -8.04 8.45
CA THR A 8 4.96 -7.15 7.52
C THR A 8 5.90 -6.21 8.28
N HIS A 9 6.83 -5.60 7.56
CA HIS A 9 7.72 -4.59 8.15
C HIS A 9 6.94 -3.42 8.75
N GLY A 10 5.86 -2.99 8.09
CA GLY A 10 5.01 -1.90 8.61
C GLY A 10 4.32 -2.27 9.90
N GLN A 11 3.78 -3.50 9.99
CA GLN A 11 3.18 -3.98 11.23
C GLN A 11 4.23 -4.06 12.34
N ARG A 12 5.45 -4.51 12.04
CA ARG A 12 6.53 -4.58 13.03
C ARG A 12 6.89 -3.19 13.56
N PHE A 13 6.86 -2.18 12.70
CA PHE A 13 7.07 -0.80 13.11
C PHE A 13 6.04 -0.38 14.17
N LEU A 14 4.75 -0.65 13.92
CA LEU A 14 3.69 -0.32 14.88
C LEU A 14 3.83 -1.11 16.18
N LEU A 15 4.16 -2.40 16.09
CA LEU A 15 4.38 -3.23 17.29
C LEU A 15 5.56 -2.71 18.12
N GLY A 16 6.60 -2.21 17.45
CA GLY A 16 7.72 -1.58 18.13
C GLY A 16 7.32 -0.32 18.90
N LEU A 17 6.42 0.48 18.33
CA LEU A 17 5.88 1.64 19.04
C LEU A 17 5.05 1.23 20.26
N MET A 18 4.29 0.14 20.16
CA MET A 18 3.54 -0.39 21.28
C MET A 18 4.45 -0.83 22.42
N ASP A 19 5.53 -1.55 22.09
CA ASP A 19 6.50 -2.01 23.08
C ASP A 19 7.19 -0.85 23.83
N LYS A 20 7.42 0.25 23.13
CA LYS A 20 8.01 1.46 23.72
C LYS A 20 6.97 2.39 24.36
N ARG A 21 5.68 2.05 24.28
CA ARG A 21 4.57 2.89 24.74
C ARG A 21 4.51 4.25 24.03
N GLU A 22 4.88 4.27 22.76
CA GLU A 22 4.91 5.49 21.95
C GLU A 22 3.79 5.55 20.92
N LEU A 23 2.96 4.51 20.80
CA LEU A 23 1.91 4.46 19.77
C LEU A 23 0.90 5.61 19.92
N ALA A 24 0.48 5.92 21.14
CA ALA A 24 -0.49 6.99 21.37
C ALA A 24 0.04 8.34 20.89
N GLN A 25 1.32 8.65 21.17
CA GLN A 25 1.93 9.88 20.71
C GLN A 25 2.05 9.91 19.19
N PHE A 26 2.44 8.79 18.58
CA PHE A 26 2.51 8.66 17.14
C PHE A 26 1.15 8.93 16.50
N CYS A 27 0.07 8.40 17.08
CA CYS A 27 -1.29 8.64 16.57
C CYS A 27 -1.68 10.12 16.65
N ARG A 28 -1.30 10.80 17.73
CA ARG A 28 -1.57 12.23 17.86
C ARG A 28 -0.77 13.04 16.82
N ASP A 29 0.49 12.67 16.63
CA ASP A 29 1.37 13.39 15.69
C ASP A 29 0.92 13.25 14.25
N HIS A 30 0.26 12.15 13.90
CA HIS A 30 -0.15 11.85 12.52
C HIS A 30 -1.66 11.83 12.31
N ASP A 31 -2.42 12.23 13.33
CA ASP A 31 -3.89 12.33 13.30
C ASP A 31 -4.58 11.00 12.97
N PHE A 32 -4.24 9.97 13.75
CA PHE A 32 -4.88 8.65 13.64
C PHE A 32 -5.52 8.24 14.97
N SER A 33 -6.57 7.42 14.89
CA SER A 33 -7.16 6.76 16.05
C SER A 33 -6.19 5.72 16.61
N LEU A 34 -6.01 5.71 17.93
CA LEU A 34 -5.17 4.71 18.60
C LEU A 34 -5.69 3.30 18.36
N VAL A 35 -7.01 3.09 18.51
CA VAL A 35 -7.63 1.79 18.30
C VAL A 35 -7.42 1.32 16.86
N PHE A 36 -7.53 2.23 15.88
CA PHE A 36 -7.36 1.90 14.48
C PHE A 36 -5.93 1.39 14.19
N LEU A 37 -4.91 2.14 14.58
CA LEU A 37 -3.52 1.73 14.34
C LEU A 37 -3.12 0.51 15.16
N PHE A 38 -3.65 0.38 16.38
CA PHE A 38 -3.44 -0.82 17.20
C PHE A 38 -3.92 -2.06 16.45
N ASN A 39 -5.14 -2.01 15.89
CA ASN A 39 -5.71 -3.14 15.17
C ASN A 39 -4.95 -3.47 13.88
N VAL A 40 -4.39 -2.47 13.21
CA VAL A 40 -3.52 -2.71 12.05
C VAL A 40 -2.23 -3.40 12.50
N GLY A 41 -1.62 -2.93 13.57
CA GLY A 41 -0.35 -3.49 14.08
C GLY A 41 -0.47 -4.95 14.50
N ILE A 42 -1.56 -5.33 15.15
CA ILE A 42 -1.75 -6.72 15.58
C ILE A 42 -2.33 -7.64 14.49
N GLY A 43 -2.57 -7.09 13.29
CA GLY A 43 -3.07 -7.87 12.15
C GLY A 43 -4.56 -8.11 12.14
N LYS A 44 -5.32 -7.47 13.00
CA LYS A 44 -6.77 -7.59 13.03
C LYS A 44 -7.43 -6.90 11.83
N ASN A 45 -6.88 -5.77 11.39
CA ASN A 45 -7.34 -5.04 10.22
C ASN A 45 -6.20 -4.88 9.23
N LEU A 46 -6.54 -4.93 7.93
CA LEU A 46 -5.57 -4.59 6.89
C LEU A 46 -5.37 -3.07 6.85
N PRO A 47 -4.15 -2.59 6.55
CA PRO A 47 -3.94 -1.15 6.41
C PRO A 47 -4.64 -0.63 5.14
N PRO A 48 -5.54 0.36 5.26
CA PRO A 48 -6.12 0.96 4.07
C PRO A 48 -5.06 1.69 3.25
N ALA A 49 -5.22 1.68 1.92
CA ALA A 49 -4.26 2.32 1.03
C ALA A 49 -4.07 3.81 1.35
N GLU A 50 -5.13 4.52 1.73
CA GLU A 50 -5.02 5.92 2.10
C GLU A 50 -4.17 6.14 3.37
N THR A 51 -4.23 5.20 4.31
CA THR A 51 -3.38 5.25 5.51
C THR A 51 -1.92 5.07 5.14
N ILE A 52 -1.62 4.13 4.24
CA ILE A 52 -0.28 3.92 3.72
C ILE A 52 0.24 5.19 3.05
N TYR A 53 -0.60 5.84 2.25
CA TYR A 53 -0.25 7.09 1.59
C TYR A 53 0.08 8.19 2.62
N LYS A 54 -0.76 8.36 3.64
CA LYS A 54 -0.53 9.38 4.68
C LYS A 54 0.76 9.17 5.45
N LEU A 55 1.16 7.92 5.63
CA LEU A 55 2.37 7.58 6.39
C LEU A 55 3.61 7.36 5.52
N ARG A 56 3.54 7.64 4.22
CA ARG A 56 4.59 7.30 3.25
C ARG A 56 5.96 7.88 3.55
N HIS A 57 6.03 9.00 4.24
CA HIS A 57 7.30 9.64 4.60
C HIS A 57 7.86 9.16 5.94
N VAL A 58 7.08 8.42 6.73
CA VAL A 58 7.48 7.86 8.02
C VAL A 58 7.75 6.37 7.89
N ILE A 59 6.83 5.67 7.22
CA ILE A 59 6.91 4.23 6.95
C ILE A 59 6.85 4.07 5.44
N HIS A 60 7.93 3.60 4.83
CA HIS A 60 7.97 3.42 3.39
C HIS A 60 6.84 2.49 2.95
N PRO A 61 6.06 2.84 1.89
CA PRO A 61 4.90 2.03 1.48
C PRO A 61 5.21 0.56 1.25
N ASN A 62 6.37 0.21 0.70
CA ASN A 62 6.73 -1.18 0.50
C ASN A 62 6.75 -1.99 1.80
N SER A 63 7.01 -1.34 2.95
CA SER A 63 7.06 -2.01 4.24
C SER A 63 5.75 -2.71 4.59
N TRP A 64 4.63 -2.26 4.05
CA TRP A 64 3.33 -2.85 4.33
C TRP A 64 3.01 -4.08 3.48
N PHE A 65 3.80 -4.34 2.44
CA PHE A 65 3.51 -5.38 1.45
C PHE A 65 4.52 -6.53 1.47
N TYR A 66 5.59 -6.42 2.27
CA TYR A 66 6.61 -7.45 2.39
C TYR A 66 6.73 -7.88 3.84
N LYS A 67 6.88 -9.20 4.04
CA LYS A 67 7.04 -9.78 5.37
C LYS A 67 8.43 -9.48 5.94
N GLU A 68 8.55 -9.57 7.25
CA GLU A 68 9.79 -9.28 7.97
C GLU A 68 11.02 -10.00 7.43
N GLY A 69 10.87 -11.24 6.97
CA GLY A 69 11.99 -12.01 6.41
C GLY A 69 12.33 -11.66 4.97
N GLU A 70 11.53 -10.82 4.31
CA GLU A 70 11.75 -10.43 2.92
C GLU A 70 12.48 -9.08 2.84
N SER A 71 13.36 -8.95 1.84
CA SER A 71 14.04 -7.68 1.59
C SER A 71 13.05 -6.64 1.06
N VAL A 72 13.15 -5.42 1.58
CA VAL A 72 12.30 -4.30 1.17
C VAL A 72 13.13 -3.31 0.35
N ALA A 73 12.73 -3.08 -0.90
CA ALA A 73 13.33 -2.05 -1.72
C ALA A 73 12.86 -0.67 -1.23
N LEU A 74 13.80 0.16 -0.78
CA LEU A 74 13.53 1.52 -0.33
C LEU A 74 14.03 2.49 -1.41
N SER A 75 13.21 2.70 -2.43
CA SER A 75 13.54 3.65 -3.50
C SER A 75 13.44 5.08 -2.99
N GLU A 76 14.32 5.93 -3.48
CA GLU A 76 14.20 7.37 -3.22
C GLU A 76 13.13 7.95 -4.13
N TYR A 77 12.24 8.74 -3.56
CA TYR A 77 11.18 9.41 -4.28
C TYR A 77 11.27 10.91 -4.08
N SER A 78 10.81 11.66 -5.07
CA SER A 78 10.66 13.10 -4.93
C SER A 78 9.75 13.41 -3.74
N GLN A 79 10.07 14.48 -3.02
CA GLN A 79 9.28 14.89 -1.86
C GLN A 79 7.94 15.45 -2.31
N ASP A 80 6.94 14.58 -2.34
CA ASP A 80 5.56 14.96 -2.56
C ASP A 80 4.94 15.25 -1.20
N THR A 81 4.53 16.49 -0.97
CA THR A 81 3.94 16.94 0.29
C THR A 81 2.42 16.96 0.26
N GLY A 82 1.80 16.49 -0.82
CA GLY A 82 0.35 16.48 -0.95
C GLY A 82 -0.32 15.59 0.08
N ASP A 83 -1.44 16.02 0.62
CA ASP A 83 -2.22 15.26 1.61
C ASP A 83 -3.28 14.37 0.98
N THR A 84 -3.63 14.61 -0.28
CA THR A 84 -4.66 13.86 -0.98
C THR A 84 -4.02 12.86 -1.94
N TRP A 85 -4.37 11.61 -1.77
CA TRP A 85 -3.87 10.54 -2.65
C TRP A 85 -4.61 10.56 -3.98
N LYS A 86 -3.85 10.85 -5.04
CA LYS A 86 -4.33 10.85 -6.43
C LYS A 86 -3.63 9.73 -7.18
N TYR A 87 -4.15 8.50 -7.05
CA TYR A 87 -3.49 7.32 -7.58
C TYR A 87 -3.29 7.38 -9.10
N MET A 88 -4.15 8.10 -9.83
CA MET A 88 -4.04 8.23 -11.28
C MET A 88 -2.82 9.06 -11.71
N GLU A 89 -2.21 9.81 -10.79
CA GLU A 89 -0.97 10.53 -11.04
C GLU A 89 0.27 9.72 -10.61
N SER A 90 0.06 8.52 -10.08
CA SER A 90 1.15 7.71 -9.55
C SER A 90 1.89 6.94 -10.64
N LYS A 91 3.13 6.56 -10.35
CA LYS A 91 3.91 5.66 -11.20
C LYS A 91 3.21 4.32 -11.38
N GLY A 92 2.56 3.80 -10.34
CA GLY A 92 1.84 2.53 -10.40
C GLY A 92 0.73 2.53 -11.42
N TYR A 93 -0.07 3.60 -11.44
CA TYR A 93 -1.13 3.75 -12.41
C TYR A 93 -0.59 3.81 -13.85
N ARG A 94 0.49 4.56 -14.05
CA ARG A 94 1.10 4.64 -15.39
C ARG A 94 1.67 3.30 -15.85
N LYS A 95 2.26 2.53 -14.95
CA LYS A 95 2.72 1.18 -15.27
C LYS A 95 1.56 0.27 -15.63
N LEU A 96 0.45 0.36 -14.89
CA LEU A 96 -0.74 -0.43 -15.21
C LEU A 96 -1.28 -0.09 -16.59
N LEU A 97 -1.39 1.20 -16.92
CA LEU A 97 -1.83 1.64 -18.26
C LEU A 97 -0.92 1.07 -19.35
N SER A 98 0.39 1.13 -19.16
CA SER A 98 1.35 0.60 -20.11
C SER A 98 1.17 -0.90 -20.33
N ILE A 99 0.96 -1.66 -19.27
CA ILE A 99 0.75 -3.11 -19.36
C ILE A 99 -0.54 -3.42 -20.14
N VAL A 100 -1.64 -2.74 -19.83
CA VAL A 100 -2.92 -3.00 -20.51
C VAL A 100 -2.93 -2.50 -21.95
N GLU A 101 -2.17 -1.46 -22.28
CA GLU A 101 -2.01 -1.03 -23.67
C GLU A 101 -1.32 -2.08 -24.51
N ASN A 102 -0.33 -2.78 -23.95
CA ASN A 102 0.43 -3.81 -24.65
C ASN A 102 -0.32 -5.13 -24.76
N LYS A 103 -1.02 -5.54 -23.71
CA LYS A 103 -1.68 -6.86 -23.65
C LYS A 103 -3.19 -6.83 -23.84
N GLY A 104 -3.82 -5.66 -23.70
CA GLY A 104 -5.27 -5.52 -23.60
C GLY A 104 -5.74 -5.79 -22.17
N ASP A 105 -6.72 -5.00 -21.71
CA ASP A 105 -7.20 -5.06 -20.32
C ASP A 105 -7.84 -6.41 -19.97
N ARG A 106 -8.66 -6.96 -20.88
CA ARG A 106 -9.31 -8.25 -20.64
C ARG A 106 -8.31 -9.41 -20.66
N ASN A 107 -7.33 -9.36 -21.56
CA ASN A 107 -6.29 -10.38 -21.62
C ASN A 107 -5.42 -10.36 -20.39
N PHE A 108 -5.05 -9.17 -19.91
CA PHE A 108 -4.26 -9.02 -18.70
C PHE A 108 -5.00 -9.59 -17.48
N ALA A 109 -6.27 -9.26 -17.34
CA ALA A 109 -7.09 -9.78 -16.24
C ALA A 109 -7.21 -11.30 -16.29
N ARG A 110 -7.47 -11.86 -17.48
CA ARG A 110 -7.63 -13.31 -17.66
C ARG A 110 -6.35 -14.08 -17.38
N GLU A 111 -5.20 -13.60 -17.88
CA GLU A 111 -3.91 -14.27 -17.71
C GLU A 111 -3.50 -14.38 -16.23
N HIS A 112 -3.88 -13.41 -15.43
CA HIS A 112 -3.46 -13.35 -14.04
C HIS A 112 -4.58 -13.64 -13.04
N GLY A 113 -5.75 -14.03 -13.53
CA GLY A 113 -6.88 -14.33 -12.66
C GLY A 113 -7.48 -13.13 -11.94
N PHE A 114 -7.31 -11.93 -12.50
CA PHE A 114 -7.88 -10.72 -11.92
C PHE A 114 -9.34 -10.55 -12.31
N ASP A 115 -10.12 -9.93 -11.44
CA ASP A 115 -11.49 -9.53 -11.75
C ASP A 115 -11.45 -8.34 -12.72
N TYR A 116 -12.00 -8.54 -13.91
CA TYR A 116 -12.01 -7.50 -14.94
C TYR A 116 -12.75 -6.25 -14.49
N THR A 117 -13.88 -6.41 -13.78
CA THR A 117 -14.68 -5.27 -13.31
C THR A 117 -13.86 -4.40 -12.36
N SER A 118 -13.14 -5.00 -11.42
CA SER A 118 -12.27 -4.28 -10.50
C SER A 118 -11.14 -3.56 -11.23
N LEU A 119 -10.52 -4.22 -12.21
CA LEU A 119 -9.47 -3.61 -13.02
C LEU A 119 -10.02 -2.40 -13.79
N TRP A 120 -11.17 -2.55 -14.43
CA TRP A 120 -11.80 -1.46 -15.19
C TRP A 120 -12.12 -0.24 -14.30
N LEU A 121 -12.62 -0.48 -13.08
CA LEU A 121 -12.93 0.59 -12.14
C LEU A 121 -11.68 1.38 -11.75
N ILE A 122 -10.56 0.70 -11.57
CA ILE A 122 -9.28 1.34 -11.27
C ILE A 122 -8.78 2.13 -12.49
N LEU A 123 -8.82 1.53 -13.68
CA LEU A 123 -8.34 2.16 -14.91
C LEU A 123 -9.12 3.44 -15.25
N THR A 124 -10.41 3.46 -14.95
CA THR A 124 -11.30 4.60 -15.28
C THR A 124 -11.36 5.67 -14.20
N GLY A 125 -10.64 5.48 -13.09
CA GLY A 125 -10.62 6.46 -12.00
C GLY A 125 -11.81 6.39 -11.06
N LYS A 126 -12.67 5.38 -11.20
CA LYS A 126 -13.88 5.24 -10.39
C LYS A 126 -13.64 4.62 -9.03
N ARG A 127 -12.53 3.90 -8.86
CA ARG A 127 -12.19 3.24 -7.59
C ARG A 127 -10.69 3.26 -7.37
N LYS A 128 -10.26 3.71 -6.20
CA LYS A 128 -8.87 3.64 -5.79
C LYS A 128 -8.50 2.17 -5.54
N PRO A 129 -7.27 1.74 -5.89
CA PRO A 129 -6.86 0.37 -5.61
C PRO A 129 -6.77 0.15 -4.09
N SER A 130 -7.35 -0.95 -3.62
CA SER A 130 -7.27 -1.33 -2.20
C SER A 130 -5.93 -1.98 -1.90
N TYR A 131 -5.64 -2.16 -0.61
CA TYR A 131 -4.46 -2.89 -0.17
C TYR A 131 -4.35 -4.25 -0.87
N LEU A 132 -5.45 -5.01 -0.89
CA LEU A 132 -5.46 -6.34 -1.51
C LEU A 132 -5.21 -6.28 -3.02
N LYS A 133 -5.74 -5.27 -3.70
CA LYS A 133 -5.50 -5.10 -5.14
C LYS A 133 -4.04 -4.73 -5.43
N ILE A 134 -3.46 -3.85 -4.64
CA ILE A 134 -2.05 -3.52 -4.78
C ILE A 134 -1.19 -4.77 -4.54
N CYS A 135 -1.54 -5.58 -3.54
CA CYS A 135 -0.87 -6.86 -3.31
C CYS A 135 -0.97 -7.78 -4.53
N SER A 136 -2.14 -7.86 -5.15
CA SER A 136 -2.34 -8.75 -6.30
C SER A 136 -1.55 -8.32 -7.53
N TYR A 137 -1.22 -7.05 -7.66
CA TYR A 137 -0.41 -6.53 -8.77
C TYR A 137 1.10 -6.48 -8.44
N LYS A 138 1.50 -6.92 -7.26
CA LYS A 138 2.87 -6.79 -6.74
C LYS A 138 3.95 -7.34 -7.66
N ASP A 139 3.66 -8.43 -8.40
CA ASP A 139 4.60 -9.05 -9.31
C ASP A 139 4.86 -8.22 -10.58
N HIS A 140 3.99 -7.28 -10.88
CA HIS A 140 4.08 -6.45 -12.09
C HIS A 140 4.36 -4.99 -11.77
N ILE A 141 3.89 -4.51 -10.62
CA ILE A 141 3.98 -3.12 -10.20
C ILE A 141 4.41 -3.10 -8.75
N THR A 142 5.56 -2.52 -8.47
CA THR A 142 6.05 -2.40 -7.09
C THR A 142 5.04 -1.60 -6.26
N PRO A 143 4.63 -2.09 -5.08
CA PRO A 143 3.59 -1.42 -4.28
C PRO A 143 3.82 0.06 -4.02
N SER A 144 5.06 0.47 -3.74
CA SER A 144 5.36 1.87 -3.47
C SER A 144 5.07 2.79 -4.65
N ASP A 145 5.10 2.27 -5.89
CA ASP A 145 4.84 3.09 -7.07
C ASP A 145 3.43 3.67 -7.08
N TRP A 146 2.47 3.04 -6.39
CA TRP A 146 1.11 3.53 -6.29
C TRP A 146 0.96 4.78 -5.41
N PHE A 147 1.97 5.08 -4.61
CA PHE A 147 1.89 6.13 -3.59
C PHE A 147 2.76 7.34 -3.90
N PHE A 148 3.50 7.31 -4.98
CA PHE A 148 4.37 8.42 -5.38
C PHE A 148 4.09 8.85 -6.81
N LYS A 149 4.13 10.17 -7.04
CA LYS A 149 3.97 10.74 -8.38
C LYS A 149 5.18 10.40 -9.25
N GLU A 150 4.92 10.29 -10.52
CA GLU A 150 5.97 10.10 -11.50
C GLU A 150 6.83 11.36 -11.65
#